data_cafbe98748daada65e64dd7eee230f95
#
_entry.id   cafbe98748daada65e64dd7eee230f95
#
_cell.length_a   1.000
_cell.length_b   1.000
_cell.length_c   1.000
_cell.angle_alpha   90.00
_cell.angle_beta   90.00
_cell.angle_gamma   90.00
#
_symmetry.space_group_name_H-M   'P 1'
#
loop_
_entity.id
_entity.type
_entity.pdbx_description
1 polymer ?
#
loop_
_entity_poly.entity_id
_entity_poly.type
_entity_poly.pdbx_seq_one_letter_code
_entity_poly.pdbx_strand_id
1 'polypeptide(L)'
;MLVKDLSTRFGVTPDLIRKDLAFLESKGKCKKIYGGAILNRLNVHLEDANSRKNVNSKEKQKIAQMAYDLIEPNMTVFLDISTTNIELAKLLVLRPISGITVVTNMLDVIQILSTSQIHSIFIGGEFDYARNGFVGNMCDEFLQRFHFDLSFLGVVGIDLESGSVTVSYTQTLPTNRE
;
A
#
# COMPACT_ATOMS: atom_id res chain seq x y z
N MET A 1 -3.02 -4.26 -24.79
CA MET A 1 -2.46 -5.35 -25.65
C MET A 1 -3.51 -5.78 -26.65
N LEU A 2 -3.14 -5.98 -27.93
CA LEU A 2 -4.07 -6.40 -28.97
C LEU A 2 -4.16 -7.94 -29.04
N VAL A 3 -5.32 -8.46 -29.40
CA VAL A 3 -5.53 -9.91 -29.61
C VAL A 3 -4.57 -10.47 -30.63
N LYS A 4 -4.30 -9.71 -31.71
CA LYS A 4 -3.35 -10.12 -32.77
C LYS A 4 -1.93 -10.31 -32.22
N ASP A 5 -1.45 -9.37 -31.40
CA ASP A 5 -0.10 -9.44 -30.83
C ASP A 5 0.04 -10.61 -29.86
N LEU A 6 -0.98 -10.83 -29.04
CA LEU A 6 -1.03 -11.98 -28.12
C LEU A 6 -1.08 -13.31 -28.88
N SER A 7 -1.90 -13.40 -29.94
CA SER A 7 -1.98 -14.57 -30.81
C SER A 7 -0.60 -14.91 -31.40
N THR A 8 0.10 -13.92 -31.92
CA THR A 8 1.46 -14.11 -32.48
C THR A 8 2.45 -14.49 -31.40
N ARG A 9 2.42 -13.81 -30.26
CA ARG A 9 3.35 -14.02 -29.14
C ARG A 9 3.25 -15.43 -28.52
N PHE A 10 2.03 -15.93 -28.40
CA PHE A 10 1.77 -17.26 -27.77
C PHE A 10 1.59 -18.38 -28.77
N GLY A 11 1.60 -18.10 -30.09
CA GLY A 11 1.43 -19.11 -31.14
C GLY A 11 0.06 -19.80 -31.15
N VAL A 12 -1.00 -19.07 -30.72
CA VAL A 12 -2.35 -19.61 -30.57
C VAL A 12 -3.35 -18.79 -31.42
N THR A 13 -4.53 -19.35 -31.67
CA THR A 13 -5.54 -18.69 -32.47
C THR A 13 -6.10 -17.42 -31.78
N PRO A 14 -6.52 -16.39 -32.54
CA PRO A 14 -7.18 -15.22 -32.00
C PRO A 14 -8.43 -15.55 -31.17
N ASP A 15 -9.16 -16.62 -31.52
CA ASP A 15 -10.37 -17.04 -30.80
C ASP A 15 -10.05 -17.63 -29.43
N LEU A 16 -8.94 -18.34 -29.28
CA LEU A 16 -8.46 -18.80 -28.01
C LEU A 16 -8.08 -17.61 -27.10
N ILE A 17 -7.33 -16.65 -27.66
CA ILE A 17 -7.01 -15.41 -26.94
C ILE A 17 -8.27 -14.66 -26.48
N ARG A 18 -9.30 -14.57 -27.33
CA ARG A 18 -10.58 -13.92 -26.96
C ARG A 18 -11.28 -14.63 -25.80
N LYS A 19 -11.24 -15.96 -25.76
CA LYS A 19 -11.80 -16.78 -24.67
C LYS A 19 -11.00 -16.57 -23.37
N ASP A 20 -9.67 -16.60 -23.45
CA ASP A 20 -8.81 -16.39 -22.30
C ASP A 20 -8.98 -14.97 -21.73
N LEU A 21 -9.06 -13.96 -22.58
CA LEU A 21 -9.33 -12.58 -22.16
C LEU A 21 -10.73 -12.44 -21.54
N ALA A 22 -11.73 -13.15 -22.02
CA ALA A 22 -13.05 -13.16 -21.40
C ALA A 22 -13.04 -13.82 -20.01
N PHE A 23 -12.29 -14.91 -19.86
CA PHE A 23 -12.07 -15.56 -18.57
C PHE A 23 -11.32 -14.65 -17.61
N LEU A 24 -10.23 -13.99 -18.04
CA LEU A 24 -9.49 -13.04 -17.23
C LEU A 24 -10.32 -11.82 -16.84
N GLU A 25 -11.19 -11.35 -17.73
CA GLU A 25 -12.14 -10.27 -17.44
C GLU A 25 -13.16 -10.69 -16.36
N SER A 26 -13.70 -11.90 -16.45
CA SER A 26 -14.62 -12.46 -15.42
C SER A 26 -13.95 -12.60 -14.05
N LYS A 27 -12.61 -12.70 -14.03
CA LYS A 27 -11.79 -12.73 -12.81
C LYS A 27 -11.30 -11.32 -12.41
N GLY A 28 -11.74 -10.27 -13.10
CA GLY A 28 -11.34 -8.88 -12.82
C GLY A 28 -9.87 -8.54 -13.17
N LYS A 29 -9.14 -9.43 -13.85
CA LYS A 29 -7.71 -9.25 -14.14
C LYS A 29 -7.43 -8.32 -15.33
N CYS A 30 -8.40 -8.14 -16.22
CA CYS A 30 -8.31 -7.19 -17.34
C CYS A 30 -9.71 -6.65 -17.68
N LYS A 31 -9.75 -5.60 -18.51
CA LYS A 31 -10.95 -5.09 -19.15
C LYS A 31 -10.82 -5.26 -20.66
N LYS A 32 -11.78 -5.96 -21.29
CA LYS A 32 -11.81 -6.10 -22.74
C LYS A 32 -12.16 -4.78 -23.39
N ILE A 33 -11.48 -4.50 -24.49
CA ILE A 33 -11.75 -3.38 -25.40
C ILE A 33 -11.83 -3.91 -26.82
N TYR A 34 -12.26 -3.07 -27.74
CA TYR A 34 -12.29 -3.47 -29.17
C TYR A 34 -10.90 -3.90 -29.64
N GLY A 35 -10.79 -5.13 -30.11
CA GLY A 35 -9.54 -5.71 -30.62
C GLY A 35 -8.51 -6.16 -29.59
N GLY A 36 -8.80 -6.07 -28.27
CA GLY A 36 -7.80 -6.43 -27.26
C GLY A 36 -8.29 -6.37 -25.82
N ALA A 37 -7.34 -6.18 -24.91
CA ALA A 37 -7.61 -5.92 -23.50
C ALA A 37 -6.59 -4.93 -22.91
N ILE A 38 -7.05 -4.20 -21.92
CA ILE A 38 -6.22 -3.35 -21.07
C ILE A 38 -6.18 -3.93 -19.65
N LEU A 39 -5.10 -3.65 -18.94
CA LEU A 39 -5.02 -4.00 -17.54
C LEU A 39 -6.15 -3.28 -16.79
N ASN A 40 -6.88 -4.01 -15.97
CA ASN A 40 -7.92 -3.41 -15.14
C ASN A 40 -7.24 -2.68 -13.97
N ARG A 41 -6.72 -1.48 -14.21
CA ARG A 41 -6.07 -0.66 -13.18
C ARG A 41 -6.99 -0.28 -12.02
N LEU A 42 -8.31 -0.34 -12.22
CA LEU A 42 -9.29 -0.02 -11.20
C LEU A 42 -9.41 -1.09 -10.10
N ASN A 43 -9.06 -2.35 -10.39
CA ASN A 43 -9.22 -3.43 -9.42
C ASN A 43 -8.02 -3.64 -8.49
N VAL A 44 -6.86 -3.05 -8.79
CA VAL A 44 -5.72 -3.08 -7.85
C VAL A 44 -6.04 -2.29 -6.58
N HIS A 45 -6.96 -1.31 -6.68
CA HIS A 45 -7.44 -0.51 -5.57
C HIS A 45 -8.56 -1.15 -4.74
N LEU A 46 -9.18 -2.24 -5.24
CA LEU A 46 -10.35 -2.88 -4.62
C LEU A 46 -10.03 -4.20 -3.91
N GLU A 47 -8.78 -4.67 -3.97
CA GLU A 47 -8.40 -5.79 -3.10
C GLU A 47 -8.35 -5.28 -1.67
N ASP A 48 -9.29 -5.77 -0.86
CA ASP A 48 -9.36 -5.53 0.58
C ASP A 48 -7.97 -5.71 1.23
N ALA A 49 -7.58 -4.78 2.11
CA ALA A 49 -6.32 -4.87 2.85
C ALA A 49 -6.19 -6.24 3.54
N ASN A 50 -7.29 -6.84 3.99
CA ASN A 50 -7.30 -8.17 4.61
C ASN A 50 -6.85 -9.27 3.64
N SER A 51 -7.28 -9.24 2.38
CA SER A 51 -6.87 -10.24 1.37
C SER A 51 -5.37 -10.15 1.07
N ARG A 52 -4.79 -8.94 1.17
CA ARG A 52 -3.37 -8.69 0.91
C ARG A 52 -2.44 -8.98 2.08
N LYS A 53 -2.95 -9.14 3.32
CA LYS A 53 -2.11 -9.36 4.51
C LYS A 53 -1.14 -10.53 4.33
N ASN A 54 -1.62 -11.63 3.76
CA ASN A 54 -0.85 -12.87 3.61
C ASN A 54 -0.14 -13.01 2.26
N VAL A 55 -0.34 -12.06 1.33
CA VAL A 55 0.32 -12.06 0.02
C VAL A 55 1.73 -11.50 0.16
N ASN A 56 2.74 -12.18 -0.39
CA ASN A 56 4.15 -11.79 -0.38
C ASN A 56 4.68 -11.50 1.05
N SER A 57 4.30 -12.32 2.03
CA SER A 57 4.63 -12.09 3.45
C SER A 57 6.14 -12.01 3.70
N LYS A 58 6.93 -12.86 3.03
CA LYS A 58 8.40 -12.87 3.19
C LYS A 58 9.04 -11.57 2.69
N GLU A 59 8.56 -11.07 1.56
CA GLU A 59 9.02 -9.81 0.96
C GLU A 59 8.67 -8.61 1.86
N LYS A 60 7.44 -8.58 2.40
CA LYS A 60 7.01 -7.56 3.36
C LYS A 60 7.84 -7.57 4.63
N GLN A 61 8.16 -8.76 5.16
CA GLN A 61 9.01 -8.89 6.33
C GLN A 61 10.43 -8.37 6.08
N LYS A 62 10.98 -8.62 4.88
CA LYS A 62 12.30 -8.06 4.50
C LYS A 62 12.24 -6.53 4.42
N ILE A 63 11.21 -5.97 3.77
CA ILE A 63 11.03 -4.53 3.68
C ILE A 63 10.83 -3.92 5.07
N ALA A 64 10.03 -4.54 5.92
CA ALA A 64 9.82 -4.10 7.30
C ALA A 64 11.11 -4.14 8.12
N GLN A 65 11.97 -5.15 7.94
CA GLN A 65 13.28 -5.18 8.59
C GLN A 65 14.18 -4.04 8.13
N MET A 66 14.24 -3.78 6.82
CA MET A 66 15.01 -2.65 6.29
C MET A 66 14.48 -1.30 6.81
N ALA A 67 13.15 -1.16 6.88
CA ALA A 67 12.52 0.04 7.44
C ALA A 67 12.81 0.20 8.94
N TYR A 68 12.77 -0.90 9.69
CA TYR A 68 13.11 -0.91 11.12
C TYR A 68 14.55 -0.43 11.38
N ASP A 69 15.50 -0.85 10.54
CA ASP A 69 16.92 -0.51 10.68
C ASP A 69 17.22 0.98 10.41
N LEU A 70 16.25 1.73 9.85
CA LEU A 70 16.34 3.18 9.65
C LEU A 70 15.80 3.99 10.83
N ILE A 71 15.07 3.36 11.77
CA ILE A 71 14.44 4.06 12.88
C ILE A 71 15.43 4.19 14.03
N GLU A 72 15.66 5.42 14.46
CA GLU A 72 16.53 5.74 15.58
C GLU A 72 15.72 6.15 16.83
N PRO A 73 16.33 6.09 18.04
CA PRO A 73 15.66 6.56 19.25
C PRO A 73 15.18 8.01 19.16
N ASN A 74 14.03 8.28 19.79
CA ASN A 74 13.35 9.58 19.86
C ASN A 74 12.78 10.13 18.55
N MET A 75 12.76 9.34 17.48
CA MET A 75 12.13 9.73 16.21
C MET A 75 10.61 9.72 16.30
N THR A 76 9.99 10.61 15.53
CA THR A 76 8.56 10.58 15.20
C THR A 76 8.39 9.97 13.82
N VAL A 77 7.73 8.80 13.79
CA VAL A 77 7.61 7.96 12.59
C VAL A 77 6.16 7.86 12.16
N PHE A 78 5.89 8.12 10.87
CA PHE A 78 4.57 7.90 10.30
C PHE A 78 4.49 6.55 9.58
N LEU A 79 3.51 5.74 9.97
CA LEU A 79 3.15 4.49 9.30
C LEU A 79 1.80 4.65 8.59
N ASP A 80 1.87 4.82 7.29
CA ASP A 80 0.69 4.94 6.42
C ASP A 80 -0.04 3.60 6.22
N ILE A 81 -1.22 3.66 5.63
CA ILE A 81 -2.05 2.49 5.31
C ILE A 81 -1.30 1.54 4.38
N SER A 82 -0.70 0.49 4.94
CA SER A 82 0.03 -0.52 4.18
C SER A 82 0.12 -1.83 4.96
N THR A 83 -0.14 -2.95 4.28
CA THR A 83 0.06 -4.28 4.89
C THR A 83 1.54 -4.60 5.13
N THR A 84 2.47 -3.86 4.55
CA THR A 84 3.91 -3.90 4.88
C THR A 84 4.18 -3.19 6.21
N ASN A 85 3.51 -2.08 6.48
CA ASN A 85 3.62 -1.36 7.75
C ASN A 85 3.04 -2.15 8.93
N ILE A 86 2.12 -3.10 8.69
CA ILE A 86 1.69 -4.09 9.69
C ILE A 86 2.89 -4.92 10.17
N GLU A 87 3.73 -5.39 9.24
CA GLU A 87 4.93 -6.17 9.61
C GLU A 87 5.96 -5.31 10.36
N LEU A 88 6.12 -4.03 9.98
CA LEU A 88 6.97 -3.09 10.72
C LEU A 88 6.44 -2.83 12.13
N ALA A 89 5.14 -2.64 12.31
CA ALA A 89 4.52 -2.46 13.63
C ALA A 89 4.77 -3.68 14.54
N LYS A 90 4.67 -4.91 13.99
CA LYS A 90 5.01 -6.14 14.73
C LYS A 90 6.47 -6.16 15.19
N LEU A 91 7.39 -5.72 14.33
CA LEU A 91 8.81 -5.65 14.68
C LEU A 91 9.07 -4.62 15.78
N LEU A 92 8.41 -3.46 15.73
CA LEU A 92 8.53 -2.42 16.75
C LEU A 92 8.02 -2.90 18.12
N VAL A 93 6.93 -3.68 18.15
CA VAL A 93 6.44 -4.29 19.40
C VAL A 93 7.38 -5.36 19.91
N LEU A 94 7.94 -6.19 19.03
CA LEU A 94 8.86 -7.28 19.40
C LEU A 94 10.22 -6.74 19.89
N ARG A 95 10.71 -5.68 19.30
CA ARG A 95 11.98 -5.02 19.60
C ARG A 95 11.77 -3.51 19.74
N PRO A 96 11.30 -3.04 20.90
CA PRO A 96 11.00 -1.62 21.09
C PRO A 96 12.24 -0.74 20.97
N ILE A 97 12.10 0.38 20.30
CA ILE A 97 13.11 1.43 20.20
C ILE A 97 12.74 2.54 21.19
N SER A 98 13.71 3.00 21.98
CA SER A 98 13.48 3.96 23.05
C SER A 98 13.01 5.33 22.54
N GLY A 99 11.95 5.86 23.17
CA GLY A 99 11.51 7.24 22.96
C GLY A 99 10.81 7.53 21.63
N ILE A 100 10.59 6.52 20.76
CA ILE A 100 9.90 6.76 19.49
C ILE A 100 8.42 7.11 19.69
N THR A 101 7.92 7.96 18.81
CA THR A 101 6.49 8.21 18.64
C THR A 101 6.04 7.66 17.29
N VAL A 102 5.06 6.78 17.29
CA VAL A 102 4.49 6.24 16.05
C VAL A 102 3.14 6.88 15.79
N VAL A 103 3.02 7.52 14.63
CA VAL A 103 1.77 8.10 14.13
C VAL A 103 1.24 7.20 13.02
N THR A 104 -0.05 6.88 13.02
CA THR A 104 -0.67 6.06 11.99
C THR A 104 -2.12 6.41 11.76
N ASN A 105 -2.60 6.19 10.55
CA ASN A 105 -4.00 6.25 10.15
C ASN A 105 -4.59 4.86 9.85
N MET A 106 -3.85 3.78 10.10
CA MET A 106 -4.27 2.40 9.84
C MET A 106 -4.73 1.70 11.11
N LEU A 107 -5.94 1.13 11.09
CA LEU A 107 -6.54 0.46 12.25
C LEU A 107 -5.72 -0.76 12.70
N ASP A 108 -5.24 -1.58 11.77
CA ASP A 108 -4.42 -2.76 12.12
C ASP A 108 -3.11 -2.36 12.84
N VAL A 109 -2.47 -1.29 12.40
CA VAL A 109 -1.21 -0.81 12.98
C VAL A 109 -1.44 -0.35 14.42
N ILE A 110 -2.47 0.49 14.67
CA ILE A 110 -2.74 0.96 16.04
C ILE A 110 -3.16 -0.18 16.97
N GLN A 111 -3.90 -1.18 16.48
CA GLN A 111 -4.25 -2.36 17.26
C GLN A 111 -3.01 -3.16 17.70
N ILE A 112 -2.02 -3.30 16.83
CA ILE A 112 -0.75 -3.97 17.16
C ILE A 112 0.02 -3.14 18.18
N LEU A 113 0.19 -1.85 17.95
CA LEU A 113 0.96 -0.95 18.82
C LEU A 113 0.32 -0.84 20.22
N SER A 114 -1.01 -0.93 20.33
CA SER A 114 -1.72 -0.89 21.63
C SER A 114 -1.37 -2.05 22.58
N THR A 115 -0.72 -3.10 22.07
CA THR A 115 -0.21 -4.20 22.92
C THR A 115 1.16 -3.91 23.56
N SER A 116 1.72 -2.74 23.29
CA SER A 116 3.04 -2.30 23.76
C SER A 116 2.96 -0.97 24.51
N GLN A 117 4.09 -0.47 25.00
CA GLN A 117 4.20 0.85 25.61
C GLN A 117 4.76 1.92 24.66
N ILE A 118 4.80 1.64 23.36
CA ILE A 118 5.22 2.62 22.36
C ILE A 118 4.21 3.76 22.36
N HIS A 119 4.71 5.00 22.46
CA HIS A 119 3.85 6.17 22.32
C HIS A 119 3.27 6.22 20.92
N SER A 120 1.95 6.07 20.81
CA SER A 120 1.26 5.91 19.55
C SER A 120 0.14 6.92 19.41
N ILE A 121 0.09 7.59 18.26
CA ILE A 121 -0.93 8.56 17.90
C ILE A 121 -1.73 8.00 16.72
N PHE A 122 -3.04 7.86 16.92
CA PHE A 122 -3.95 7.40 15.88
C PHE A 122 -4.68 8.56 15.25
N ILE A 123 -4.53 8.73 13.94
CA ILE A 123 -5.18 9.78 13.18
C ILE A 123 -6.49 9.25 12.62
N GLY A 124 -7.58 9.90 13.00
CA GLY A 124 -8.92 9.63 12.50
C GLY A 124 -9.23 10.38 11.21
N GLY A 125 -10.43 10.16 10.70
CA GLY A 125 -10.92 10.76 9.46
C GLY A 125 -12.10 9.96 8.92
N GLU A 126 -12.27 9.89 7.61
CA GLU A 126 -13.23 9.03 6.93
C GLU A 126 -12.71 7.59 6.89
N PHE A 127 -13.48 6.63 7.38
CA PHE A 127 -13.04 5.25 7.43
C PHE A 127 -13.23 4.56 6.06
N ASP A 128 -12.13 4.10 5.49
CA ASP A 128 -12.12 3.30 4.27
C ASP A 128 -12.04 1.80 4.60
N TYR A 129 -13.14 1.10 4.39
CA TYR A 129 -13.25 -0.33 4.65
C TYR A 129 -12.27 -1.18 3.83
N ALA A 130 -12.07 -0.84 2.57
CA ALA A 130 -11.19 -1.61 1.69
C ALA A 130 -9.72 -1.50 2.11
N ARG A 131 -9.34 -0.38 2.73
CA ARG A 131 -7.98 -0.10 3.20
C ARG A 131 -7.77 -0.42 4.68
N ASN A 132 -8.86 -0.57 5.44
CA ASN A 132 -8.86 -0.71 6.89
C ASN A 132 -8.12 0.43 7.61
N GLY A 133 -8.43 1.66 7.19
CA GLY A 133 -7.79 2.86 7.72
C GLY A 133 -8.57 4.13 7.45
N PHE A 134 -8.04 5.25 7.90
CA PHE A 134 -8.68 6.56 7.82
C PHE A 134 -8.03 7.43 6.75
N VAL A 135 -8.85 8.11 5.98
CA VAL A 135 -8.46 8.96 4.84
C VAL A 135 -9.27 10.26 4.84
N GLY A 136 -9.05 11.09 3.84
CA GLY A 136 -9.79 12.33 3.59
C GLY A 136 -9.19 13.56 4.25
N ASN A 137 -9.81 14.72 3.98
CA ASN A 137 -9.26 16.02 4.34
C ASN A 137 -8.95 16.18 5.84
N MET A 138 -9.77 15.59 6.71
CA MET A 138 -9.52 15.64 8.16
C MET A 138 -8.23 14.89 8.54
N CYS A 139 -7.98 13.73 7.91
CA CYS A 139 -6.75 12.98 8.10
C CYS A 139 -5.54 13.80 7.60
N ASP A 140 -5.65 14.40 6.41
CA ASP A 140 -4.60 15.20 5.81
C ASP A 140 -4.27 16.46 6.63
N GLU A 141 -5.29 17.18 7.14
CA GLU A 141 -5.10 18.33 8.03
C GLU A 141 -4.40 17.96 9.34
N PHE A 142 -4.71 16.77 9.88
CA PHE A 142 -4.00 16.27 11.08
C PHE A 142 -2.54 15.97 10.78
N LEU A 143 -2.26 15.30 9.68
CA LEU A 143 -0.89 14.95 9.28
C LEU A 143 0.00 16.19 9.10
N GLN A 144 -0.56 17.28 8.57
CA GLN A 144 0.17 18.54 8.39
C GLN A 144 0.63 19.19 9.71
N ARG A 145 0.11 18.78 10.86
CA ARG A 145 0.50 19.32 12.18
C ARG A 145 1.74 18.61 12.76
N PHE A 146 2.21 17.56 12.13
CA PHE A 146 3.37 16.80 12.58
C PHE A 146 4.58 17.09 11.72
N HIS A 147 5.74 17.07 12.36
CA HIS A 147 7.03 16.93 11.69
C HIS A 147 7.49 15.49 11.89
N PHE A 148 7.61 14.75 10.80
CA PHE A 148 8.04 13.36 10.83
C PHE A 148 9.51 13.28 10.49
N ASP A 149 10.27 12.52 11.30
CA ASP A 149 11.66 12.18 10.99
C ASP A 149 11.70 11.13 9.86
N LEU A 150 10.75 10.18 9.89
CA LEU A 150 10.57 9.17 8.86
C LEU A 150 9.09 8.97 8.54
N SER A 151 8.79 8.69 7.26
CA SER A 151 7.45 8.34 6.80
C SER A 151 7.50 7.12 5.88
N PHE A 152 6.79 6.06 6.25
CA PHE A 152 6.68 4.84 5.47
C PHE A 152 5.33 4.78 4.76
N LEU A 153 5.34 5.17 3.49
CA LEU A 153 4.12 5.32 2.69
C LEU A 153 3.70 4.01 2.03
N GLY A 154 2.40 3.77 2.02
CA GLY A 154 1.80 2.69 1.27
C GLY A 154 1.71 3.01 -0.21
N VAL A 155 2.36 2.20 -1.07
CA VAL A 155 2.32 2.38 -2.52
C VAL A 155 1.67 1.16 -3.19
N VAL A 156 0.99 1.40 -4.31
CA VAL A 156 0.34 0.36 -5.12
C VAL A 156 1.28 -0.17 -6.18
N GLY A 157 2.18 0.65 -6.68
CA GLY A 157 3.14 0.28 -7.69
C GLY A 157 4.26 1.29 -7.82
N ILE A 158 5.39 0.80 -8.27
CA ILE A 158 6.57 1.60 -8.62
C ILE A 158 6.94 1.22 -10.05
N ASP A 159 7.10 2.23 -10.89
CA ASP A 159 7.62 2.07 -12.25
C ASP A 159 9.09 2.49 -12.24
N LEU A 160 9.96 1.51 -12.47
CA LEU A 160 11.41 1.72 -12.41
C LEU A 160 11.98 2.49 -13.61
N GLU A 161 11.28 2.46 -14.75
CA GLU A 161 11.73 3.16 -15.96
C GLU A 161 11.41 4.66 -15.88
N SER A 162 10.19 4.99 -15.42
CA SER A 162 9.77 6.40 -15.28
C SER A 162 10.08 6.98 -13.91
N GLY A 163 10.47 6.16 -12.92
CA GLY A 163 10.63 6.58 -11.52
C GLY A 163 9.32 6.96 -10.85
N SER A 164 8.17 6.65 -11.48
CA SER A 164 6.88 7.05 -10.94
C SER A 164 6.39 6.09 -9.84
N VAL A 165 5.78 6.67 -8.82
CA VAL A 165 5.16 5.93 -7.70
C VAL A 165 3.66 6.16 -7.71
N THR A 166 2.89 5.07 -7.72
CA THR A 166 1.44 5.14 -7.64
C THR A 166 1.00 4.89 -6.20
N VAL A 167 0.39 5.89 -5.60
CA VAL A 167 -0.27 5.78 -4.29
C VAL A 167 -1.76 5.47 -4.47
N SER A 168 -2.36 4.84 -3.49
CA SER A 168 -3.77 4.42 -3.57
C SER A 168 -4.77 5.57 -3.33
N TYR A 169 -4.32 6.69 -2.82
CA TYR A 169 -5.11 7.91 -2.57
C TYR A 169 -4.16 9.11 -2.51
N THR A 170 -4.71 10.29 -2.73
CA THR A 170 -3.94 11.52 -2.63
C THR A 170 -3.83 11.90 -1.15
N GLN A 171 -2.65 11.78 -0.59
CA GLN A 171 -2.32 12.26 0.73
C GLN A 171 -1.36 13.44 0.56
N THR A 172 -1.73 14.57 1.10
CA THR A 172 -0.83 15.75 1.11
C THR A 172 0.10 15.61 2.30
N LEU A 173 1.25 14.99 2.09
CA LEU A 173 2.29 14.98 3.11
C LEU A 173 2.85 16.38 3.30
N PRO A 174 3.17 16.79 4.54
CA PRO A 174 3.91 18.01 4.77
C PRO A 174 5.26 17.89 4.06
N THR A 175 5.44 18.66 3.00
CA THR A 175 6.78 18.87 2.43
C THR A 175 7.55 19.70 3.45
N ASN A 176 8.69 19.20 3.92
CA ASN A 176 9.64 20.02 4.65
C ASN A 176 9.95 21.23 3.75
N ARG A 177 9.35 22.38 4.07
CA ARG A 177 9.83 23.64 3.51
C ARG A 177 11.13 23.94 4.26
N GLU A 178 12.21 23.99 3.50
CA GLU A 178 13.50 24.50 3.93
C GLU A 178 13.35 25.85 4.64
#